data_d1e26d57bd265de553119eb5102735b4
#
_entry.id   d1e26d57bd265de553119eb5102735b4
#
_cell.length_a   1.000
_cell.length_b   1.000
_cell.length_c   1.000
_cell.angle_alpha   90.00
_cell.angle_beta   90.00
_cell.angle_gamma   90.00
#
_symmetry.space_group_name_H-M   'P 1'
#
loop_
_entity.id
_entity.type
_entity.pdbx_description
1 polymer ?
#
loop_
_entity_poly.entity_id
_entity_poly.type
_entity_poly.pdbx_seq_one_letter_code
_entity_poly.pdbx_strand_id
1 'polypeptide(L)'
;IHRRKVACQACHAQAVKQCYGCHVGTDAKGIAYFKCQKTTLGFKIGRNPSPTPDRPYTYDVKRHPPVIPGTFDFYSPAAIKQFGQSPTWKACAPHTIQRHTTQNSACNNCHGNRDLFLDISDLADDEVAANAAVVVADDQLPSTLAHDALPPN
;
A
#
# COMPACT_ATOMS: atom_id res chain seq x y z
N ILE A 1 -21.52 -6.26 6.43
CA ILE A 1 -20.27 -7.03 6.66
C ILE A 1 -19.07 -6.11 6.53
N HIS A 2 -18.96 -5.28 5.47
CA HIS A 2 -17.81 -4.40 5.21
C HIS A 2 -17.45 -3.52 6.40
N ARG A 3 -18.41 -2.81 6.98
CA ARG A 3 -18.20 -1.86 8.09
C ARG A 3 -17.54 -2.45 9.34
N ARG A 4 -17.56 -3.78 9.50
CA ARG A 4 -16.95 -4.45 10.66
C ARG A 4 -15.56 -5.01 10.34
N LYS A 5 -15.27 -5.28 9.08
CA LYS A 5 -14.04 -5.97 8.67
C LYS A 5 -13.08 -5.07 7.89
N VAL A 6 -13.59 -4.08 7.18
CA VAL A 6 -12.81 -3.27 6.25
C VAL A 6 -12.81 -1.82 6.69
N ALA A 7 -11.64 -1.22 6.81
CA ALA A 7 -11.49 0.19 7.15
C ALA A 7 -12.15 1.09 6.08
N CYS A 8 -12.75 2.19 6.49
CA CYS A 8 -13.41 3.14 5.57
C CYS A 8 -12.46 3.61 4.45
N GLN A 9 -11.20 3.78 4.77
CA GLN A 9 -10.17 4.21 3.81
C GLN A 9 -9.97 3.21 2.67
N ALA A 10 -10.18 1.91 2.89
CA ALA A 10 -10.05 0.92 1.82
C ALA A 10 -11.04 1.16 0.67
N CYS A 11 -12.23 1.70 0.99
CA CYS A 11 -13.23 2.07 0.00
C CYS A 11 -13.10 3.52 -0.47
N HIS A 12 -12.73 4.43 0.42
CA HIS A 12 -12.82 5.87 0.19
C HIS A 12 -11.48 6.57 -0.04
N ALA A 13 -10.34 5.88 0.11
CA ALA A 13 -9.05 6.45 -0.22
C ALA A 13 -8.83 6.46 -1.74
N GLN A 14 -8.08 7.45 -2.19
CA GLN A 14 -7.66 7.56 -3.58
C GLN A 14 -6.15 7.67 -3.69
N ALA A 15 -5.57 7.02 -4.70
CA ALA A 15 -4.19 7.24 -5.08
C ALA A 15 -3.99 8.68 -5.54
N VAL A 16 -2.99 9.37 -5.01
CA VAL A 16 -2.73 10.77 -5.33
C VAL A 16 -1.32 10.96 -5.87
N LYS A 17 -1.17 11.93 -6.75
CA LYS A 17 0.15 12.43 -7.11
C LYS A 17 0.76 13.13 -5.93
N GLN A 18 2.00 12.81 -5.62
CA GLN A 18 2.77 13.46 -4.57
C GLN A 18 4.14 13.89 -5.07
N CYS A 19 4.72 14.87 -4.39
CA CYS A 19 6.05 15.37 -4.70
C CYS A 19 7.15 14.73 -3.82
N TYR A 20 6.85 13.69 -3.05
CA TYR A 20 7.77 13.07 -2.09
C TYR A 20 8.59 11.91 -2.65
N GLY A 21 8.67 11.76 -3.96
CA GLY A 21 9.67 10.88 -4.57
C GLY A 21 11.04 11.53 -4.38
N CYS A 22 11.69 11.24 -3.26
CA CYS A 22 13.06 11.70 -3.03
C CYS A 22 14.01 10.92 -3.93
N HIS A 23 14.47 11.55 -5.00
CA HIS A 23 15.62 11.06 -5.73
C HIS A 23 16.85 11.78 -5.22
N VAL A 24 17.65 11.08 -4.48
CA VAL A 24 18.96 11.54 -4.03
C VAL A 24 19.99 10.81 -4.88
N GLY A 25 20.93 11.50 -5.45
CA GLY A 25 21.95 10.93 -6.31
C GLY A 25 23.16 11.83 -6.42
N THR A 26 24.17 11.38 -7.15
CA THR A 26 25.28 12.19 -7.57
C THR A 26 25.27 12.35 -9.09
N ASP A 27 25.60 13.54 -9.57
CA ASP A 27 25.78 13.77 -11.01
C ASP A 27 27.12 13.17 -11.50
N ALA A 28 27.38 13.29 -12.79
CA ALA A 28 28.62 12.80 -13.41
C ALA A 28 29.90 13.45 -12.85
N LYS A 29 29.78 14.55 -12.12
CA LYS A 29 30.89 15.24 -11.44
C LYS A 29 31.01 14.87 -9.96
N GLY A 30 30.19 13.93 -9.47
CA GLY A 30 30.16 13.53 -8.06
C GLY A 30 29.47 14.52 -7.14
N ILE A 31 28.71 15.49 -7.68
CA ILE A 31 27.98 16.46 -6.87
C ILE A 31 26.65 15.84 -6.44
N ALA A 32 26.43 15.77 -5.14
CA ALA A 32 25.16 15.28 -4.60
C ALA A 32 24.01 16.21 -4.95
N TYR A 33 22.88 15.65 -5.37
CA TYR A 33 21.67 16.40 -5.64
C TYR A 33 20.46 15.75 -4.98
N PHE A 34 19.47 16.59 -4.69
CA PHE A 34 18.15 16.20 -4.26
C PHE A 34 17.13 16.61 -5.32
N LYS A 35 16.35 15.68 -5.81
CA LYS A 35 15.32 15.95 -6.80
C LYS A 35 13.99 15.37 -6.34
N CYS A 36 13.00 16.22 -6.16
CA CYS A 36 11.62 15.81 -6.00
C CYS A 36 11.04 15.33 -7.35
N GLN A 37 10.55 14.13 -7.41
CA GLN A 37 9.85 13.63 -8.58
C GLN A 37 8.37 13.45 -8.26
N LYS A 38 7.51 13.82 -9.19
CA LYS A 38 6.07 13.51 -9.07
C LYS A 38 5.88 12.01 -9.18
N THR A 39 5.42 11.38 -8.12
CA THR A 39 5.06 9.98 -8.09
C THR A 39 3.59 9.82 -7.75
N THR A 40 3.00 8.71 -8.15
CA THR A 40 1.67 8.33 -7.69
C THR A 40 1.84 7.46 -6.46
N LEU A 41 1.27 7.91 -5.35
CA LEU A 41 1.21 7.15 -4.13
C LEU A 41 0.06 6.17 -4.21
N GLY A 42 0.40 4.93 -4.57
CA GLY A 42 -0.51 3.81 -4.49
C GLY A 42 -0.69 3.31 -3.05
N PHE A 43 -1.70 2.53 -2.86
CA PHE A 43 -1.92 1.73 -1.66
C PHE A 43 -2.45 0.36 -2.05
N LYS A 44 -2.33 -0.58 -1.11
CA LYS A 44 -2.95 -1.91 -1.19
C LYS A 44 -3.84 -2.11 0.03
N ILE A 45 -4.82 -2.97 -0.08
CA ILE A 45 -5.60 -3.44 1.07
C ILE A 45 -4.87 -4.65 1.65
N GLY A 46 -4.43 -4.54 2.89
CA GLY A 46 -3.74 -5.62 3.59
C GLY A 46 -4.43 -6.00 4.89
N ARG A 47 -3.96 -7.07 5.50
CA ARG A 47 -4.44 -7.50 6.82
C ARG A 47 -3.94 -6.56 7.91
N ASN A 48 -4.78 -6.38 8.93
CA ASN A 48 -4.38 -5.74 10.18
C ASN A 48 -4.07 -6.82 11.22
N PRO A 49 -2.79 -7.13 11.45
CA PRO A 49 -2.40 -8.22 12.37
C PRO A 49 -2.60 -7.87 13.85
N SER A 50 -2.81 -6.59 14.15
CA SER A 50 -2.94 -6.08 15.52
C SER A 50 -4.08 -5.07 15.62
N PRO A 51 -5.35 -5.53 15.58
CA PRO A 51 -6.49 -4.65 15.78
C PRO A 51 -6.43 -3.95 17.13
N THR A 52 -6.78 -2.65 17.12
CA THR A 52 -6.90 -1.82 18.32
C THR A 52 -8.28 -1.20 18.38
N PRO A 53 -8.74 -0.65 19.52
CA PRO A 53 -10.03 0.05 19.59
C PRO A 53 -10.19 1.13 18.52
N ASP A 54 -9.11 1.86 18.18
CA ASP A 54 -9.11 2.90 17.16
C ASP A 54 -9.04 2.34 15.73
N ARG A 55 -8.56 1.10 15.57
CA ARG A 55 -8.44 0.40 14.29
C ARG A 55 -8.89 -1.05 14.42
N PRO A 56 -10.19 -1.28 14.65
CA PRO A 56 -10.72 -2.63 14.94
C PRO A 56 -10.87 -3.51 13.70
N TYR A 57 -10.51 -3.03 12.53
CA TYR A 57 -10.74 -3.68 11.25
C TYR A 57 -9.77 -4.84 11.01
N THR A 58 -10.23 -5.86 10.30
CA THR A 58 -9.39 -6.96 9.83
C THR A 58 -8.52 -6.55 8.65
N TYR A 59 -9.04 -5.64 7.81
CA TYR A 59 -8.36 -5.14 6.61
C TYR A 59 -8.30 -3.62 6.64
N ASP A 60 -7.14 -3.09 6.36
CA ASP A 60 -6.90 -1.66 6.28
C ASP A 60 -6.00 -1.31 5.08
N VAL A 61 -5.74 -0.03 4.89
CA VAL A 61 -4.87 0.46 3.83
C VAL A 61 -3.42 0.32 4.24
N LYS A 62 -2.63 -0.33 3.40
CA LYS A 62 -1.18 -0.52 3.54
C LYS A 62 -0.44 0.27 2.48
N ARG A 63 0.72 0.77 2.84
CA ARG A 63 1.64 1.44 1.92
C ARG A 63 3.07 1.04 2.21
N HIS A 64 3.82 0.89 1.13
CA HIS A 64 5.27 0.75 1.17
C HIS A 64 5.92 2.14 1.26
N PRO A 65 7.01 2.33 2.02
CA PRO A 65 7.77 3.57 1.99
C PRO A 65 8.32 3.83 0.57
N PRO A 66 8.45 5.08 0.15
CA PRO A 66 8.91 5.43 -1.20
C PRO A 66 10.43 5.25 -1.42
N VAL A 67 11.11 4.60 -0.51
CA VAL A 67 12.55 4.33 -0.57
C VAL A 67 12.80 2.83 -0.73
N ILE A 68 13.86 2.49 -1.43
CA ILE A 68 14.38 1.14 -1.60
C ILE A 68 15.80 1.07 -1.03
N PRO A 69 16.35 -0.12 -0.73
CA PRO A 69 17.67 -0.26 -0.12
C PRO A 69 18.78 0.56 -0.79
N GLY A 70 18.81 0.58 -2.11
CA GLY A 70 19.84 1.31 -2.88
C GLY A 70 19.66 2.84 -2.97
N THR A 71 18.58 3.40 -2.41
CA THR A 71 18.25 4.83 -2.56
C THR A 71 19.39 5.76 -2.08
N PHE A 72 20.15 5.33 -1.08
CA PHE A 72 21.21 6.14 -0.46
C PHE A 72 22.62 5.56 -0.64
N ASP A 73 22.80 4.57 -1.53
CA ASP A 73 24.08 3.89 -1.74
C ASP A 73 25.19 4.84 -2.21
N PHE A 74 24.84 5.96 -2.82
CA PHE A 74 25.80 6.98 -3.21
C PHE A 74 26.44 7.72 -2.03
N TYR A 75 25.81 7.72 -0.85
CA TYR A 75 26.44 8.22 0.38
C TYR A 75 27.31 7.17 1.06
N SER A 76 26.83 5.93 1.08
CA SER A 76 27.53 4.82 1.67
C SER A 76 26.92 3.52 1.14
N PRO A 77 27.72 2.58 0.63
CA PRO A 77 27.22 1.27 0.23
C PRO A 77 26.41 0.62 1.35
N ALA A 78 25.22 0.12 1.03
CA ALA A 78 24.30 -0.45 2.00
C ALA A 78 23.93 0.50 3.16
N ALA A 79 23.70 1.79 2.85
CA ALA A 79 23.33 2.80 3.83
C ALA A 79 22.05 2.42 4.62
N ILE A 80 21.10 1.74 3.97
CA ILE A 80 19.92 1.17 4.62
C ILE A 80 20.14 -0.33 4.80
N LYS A 81 20.82 -0.69 5.87
CA LYS A 81 21.02 -2.09 6.23
C LYS A 81 19.73 -2.71 6.75
N GLN A 82 19.50 -3.98 6.41
CA GLN A 82 18.39 -4.76 6.97
C GLN A 82 17.00 -4.18 6.67
N PHE A 83 16.83 -3.48 5.54
CA PHE A 83 15.58 -2.86 5.14
C PHE A 83 14.40 -3.85 5.19
N GLY A 84 14.56 -5.02 4.58
CA GLY A 84 13.51 -6.06 4.54
C GLY A 84 13.33 -6.84 5.84
N GLN A 85 14.17 -6.64 6.87
CA GLN A 85 14.02 -7.35 8.15
C GLN A 85 12.96 -6.73 9.07
N SER A 86 12.45 -5.57 8.73
CA SER A 86 11.34 -4.91 9.43
C SER A 86 10.14 -4.78 8.49
N PRO A 87 8.91 -4.80 9.01
CA PRO A 87 7.74 -4.61 8.18
C PRO A 87 7.82 -3.31 7.39
N THR A 88 7.85 -3.41 6.07
CA THR A 88 7.88 -2.27 5.15
C THR A 88 6.48 -1.83 4.74
N TRP A 89 5.54 -2.76 4.65
CA TRP A 89 4.13 -2.45 4.40
C TRP A 89 3.39 -2.14 5.69
N LYS A 90 3.09 -0.87 5.91
CA LYS A 90 2.48 -0.37 7.14
C LYS A 90 1.12 0.26 6.91
N ALA A 91 0.27 0.21 7.93
CA ALA A 91 -0.99 0.95 7.93
C ALA A 91 -0.70 2.43 7.69
N CYS A 92 -1.34 2.98 6.68
CA CYS A 92 -1.20 4.39 6.33
C CYS A 92 -2.56 4.96 5.95
N ALA A 93 -3.03 5.96 6.69
CA ALA A 93 -4.23 6.70 6.33
C ALA A 93 -3.88 7.65 5.17
N PRO A 94 -4.43 7.44 3.96
CA PRO A 94 -4.25 8.40 2.89
C PRO A 94 -4.97 9.69 3.24
N HIS A 95 -4.36 10.82 2.91
CA HIS A 95 -4.96 12.13 3.19
C HIS A 95 -6.11 12.50 2.24
N THR A 96 -6.30 11.70 1.19
CA THR A 96 -7.35 11.94 0.20
C THR A 96 -8.49 10.95 0.41
N ILE A 97 -9.56 11.43 0.99
CA ILE A 97 -10.79 10.67 1.21
C ILE A 97 -11.87 11.26 0.30
N GLN A 98 -12.49 10.41 -0.52
CA GLN A 98 -13.55 10.80 -1.44
C GLN A 98 -14.77 9.91 -1.26
N ARG A 99 -15.95 10.50 -1.49
CA ARG A 99 -17.20 9.75 -1.44
C ARG A 99 -17.24 8.66 -2.51
N HIS A 100 -16.77 8.99 -3.71
CA HIS A 100 -16.72 8.09 -4.85
C HIS A 100 -15.27 7.88 -5.28
N THR A 101 -14.85 6.62 -5.34
CA THR A 101 -13.53 6.18 -5.78
C THR A 101 -13.68 5.05 -6.79
N THR A 102 -12.61 4.70 -7.48
CA THR A 102 -12.65 3.57 -8.42
C THR A 102 -13.10 2.29 -7.74
N GLN A 103 -12.57 2.00 -6.56
CA GLN A 103 -12.84 0.74 -5.84
C GLN A 103 -14.24 0.66 -5.22
N ASN A 104 -14.97 1.76 -5.07
CA ASN A 104 -16.32 1.73 -4.50
C ASN A 104 -17.44 2.11 -5.49
N SER A 105 -17.11 2.36 -6.75
CA SER A 105 -18.09 2.73 -7.77
C SER A 105 -18.92 1.53 -8.26
N ALA A 106 -18.38 0.31 -8.13
CA ALA A 106 -19.08 -0.95 -8.39
C ALA A 106 -18.53 -2.04 -7.46
N CYS A 107 -19.32 -3.06 -7.17
CA CYS A 107 -18.89 -4.13 -6.26
C CYS A 107 -17.67 -4.87 -6.80
N ASN A 108 -17.64 -5.18 -8.08
CA ASN A 108 -16.57 -5.94 -8.72
C ASN A 108 -15.31 -5.09 -9.01
N ASN A 109 -15.32 -3.80 -8.72
CA ASN A 109 -14.08 -3.03 -8.70
C ASN A 109 -13.18 -3.38 -7.50
N CYS A 110 -13.76 -3.98 -6.47
CA CYS A 110 -13.04 -4.54 -5.34
C CYS A 110 -13.11 -6.08 -5.34
N HIS A 111 -14.32 -6.64 -5.48
CA HIS A 111 -14.53 -8.08 -5.55
C HIS A 111 -13.95 -8.65 -6.85
N GLY A 112 -13.11 -9.68 -6.74
CA GLY A 112 -12.40 -10.24 -7.88
C GLY A 112 -11.22 -9.41 -8.40
N ASN A 113 -11.00 -8.23 -7.85
CA ASN A 113 -9.88 -7.37 -8.23
C ASN A 113 -8.67 -7.63 -7.32
N ARG A 114 -7.83 -8.59 -7.70
CA ARG A 114 -6.63 -8.99 -6.96
C ARG A 114 -5.64 -7.84 -6.78
N ASP A 115 -5.49 -6.98 -7.79
CA ASP A 115 -4.49 -5.91 -7.80
C ASP A 115 -4.69 -4.88 -6.70
N LEU A 116 -5.88 -4.83 -6.11
CA LEU A 116 -6.18 -3.91 -5.01
C LEU A 116 -5.65 -4.43 -3.66
N PHE A 117 -5.38 -5.72 -3.55
CA PHE A 117 -4.95 -6.36 -2.31
C PHE A 117 -3.46 -6.58 -2.29
N LEU A 118 -2.89 -6.48 -1.10
CA LEU A 118 -1.49 -6.79 -0.86
C LEU A 118 -1.32 -8.30 -0.84
N ASP A 119 -0.65 -8.83 -1.83
CA ASP A 119 -0.31 -10.24 -1.89
C ASP A 119 1.22 -10.46 -1.87
N ILE A 120 1.63 -11.72 -1.88
CA ILE A 120 3.05 -12.07 -1.78
C ILE A 120 3.87 -11.59 -2.97
N SER A 121 3.25 -11.43 -4.15
CA SER A 121 3.94 -10.97 -5.37
C SER A 121 4.26 -9.46 -5.35
N ASP A 122 3.65 -8.72 -4.42
CA ASP A 122 3.95 -7.30 -4.19
C ASP A 122 5.20 -7.09 -3.33
N LEU A 123 5.76 -8.14 -2.75
CA LEU A 123 6.88 -8.09 -1.82
C LEU A 123 8.20 -8.43 -2.52
N ALA A 124 9.26 -7.73 -2.17
CA ALA A 124 10.62 -8.18 -2.51
C ALA A 124 10.98 -9.44 -1.69
N ASP A 125 11.86 -10.29 -2.22
CA ASP A 125 12.20 -11.57 -1.58
C ASP A 125 12.68 -11.43 -0.13
N ASP A 126 13.45 -10.39 0.15
CA ASP A 126 13.98 -10.08 1.48
C ASP A 126 12.93 -9.47 2.43
N GLU A 127 11.78 -9.02 1.93
CA GLU A 127 10.69 -8.43 2.69
C GLU A 127 9.60 -9.43 3.08
N VAL A 128 9.56 -10.61 2.47
CA VAL A 128 8.48 -11.59 2.62
C VAL A 128 8.27 -11.96 4.08
N ALA A 129 9.33 -12.34 4.79
CA ALA A 129 9.22 -12.79 6.18
C ALA A 129 8.66 -11.69 7.10
N ALA A 130 9.12 -10.46 6.94
CA ALA A 130 8.71 -9.33 7.78
C ALA A 130 7.28 -8.85 7.51
N ASN A 131 6.77 -9.06 6.30
CA ASN A 131 5.45 -8.60 5.89
C ASN A 131 4.39 -9.72 5.83
N ALA A 132 4.73 -10.97 6.12
CA ALA A 132 3.81 -12.11 6.03
C ALA A 132 2.48 -11.91 6.78
N ALA A 133 2.49 -11.20 7.90
CA ALA A 133 1.31 -10.94 8.71
C ALA A 133 0.31 -9.95 8.07
N VAL A 134 0.76 -9.12 7.12
CA VAL A 134 -0.08 -8.09 6.46
C VAL A 134 -0.55 -8.50 5.06
N VAL A 135 -0.01 -9.57 4.51
CA VAL A 135 -0.42 -10.13 3.21
C VAL A 135 -1.82 -10.73 3.31
N VAL A 136 -2.61 -10.59 2.27
CA VAL A 136 -3.92 -11.25 2.11
C VAL A 136 -3.72 -12.53 1.32
N ALA A 137 -4.02 -13.67 1.93
CA ALA A 137 -3.93 -14.96 1.26
C ALA A 137 -5.02 -15.13 0.20
N ASP A 138 -4.76 -15.96 -0.80
CA ASP A 138 -5.67 -16.16 -1.95
C ASP A 138 -7.08 -16.59 -1.54
N ASP A 139 -7.19 -17.42 -0.54
CA ASP A 139 -8.47 -17.89 0.01
C ASP A 139 -9.25 -16.82 0.80
N GLN A 140 -8.60 -15.70 1.10
CA GLN A 140 -9.17 -14.56 1.79
C GLN A 140 -9.59 -13.42 0.85
N LEU A 141 -9.21 -13.50 -0.43
CA LEU A 141 -9.60 -12.51 -1.42
C LEU A 141 -11.11 -12.58 -1.69
N PRO A 142 -11.78 -11.44 -1.81
CA PRO A 142 -13.20 -11.43 -2.11
C PRO A 142 -13.41 -11.86 -3.57
N SER A 143 -14.21 -12.92 -3.76
CA SER A 143 -14.56 -13.42 -5.09
C SER A 143 -15.44 -12.42 -5.86
N THR A 144 -15.36 -12.49 -7.19
CA THR A 144 -16.26 -11.77 -8.08
C THR A 144 -17.72 -12.10 -7.77
N LEU A 145 -18.56 -11.08 -7.74
CA LEU A 145 -19.99 -11.24 -7.53
C LEU A 145 -20.74 -11.45 -8.85
N ALA A 146 -21.74 -12.32 -8.83
CA ALA A 146 -22.60 -12.55 -9.99
C ALA A 146 -23.40 -11.31 -10.41
N HIS A 147 -23.69 -10.42 -9.46
CA HIS A 147 -24.32 -9.13 -9.68
C HIS A 147 -23.41 -8.00 -9.25
N ASP A 148 -23.12 -7.08 -10.16
CA ASP A 148 -22.28 -5.90 -9.93
C ASP A 148 -23.10 -4.66 -9.53
N ALA A 149 -24.35 -4.84 -9.18
CA ALA A 149 -25.20 -3.73 -8.76
C ALA A 149 -24.91 -3.34 -7.30
N LEU A 150 -24.53 -2.08 -7.10
CA LEU A 150 -24.61 -1.48 -5.77
C LEU A 150 -26.09 -1.45 -5.36
N PRO A 151 -26.39 -1.73 -4.10
CA PRO A 151 -27.76 -1.54 -3.60
C PRO A 151 -28.16 -0.07 -3.81
N PRO A 152 -29.42 0.21 -4.14
CA PRO A 152 -29.90 1.58 -4.26
C PRO A 152 -29.65 2.32 -2.93
N ASN A 153 -29.25 3.57 -3.03
CA ASN A 153 -28.99 4.46 -1.88
C ASN A 153 -30.29 4.72 -1.10
#